data_07d1508ed797fc99216658f894d37fa3
#
_entry.id   07d1508ed797fc99216658f894d37fa3
#
_cell.length_a   1.000
_cell.length_b   1.000
_cell.length_c   1.000
_cell.angle_alpha   90.00
_cell.angle_beta   90.00
_cell.angle_gamma   90.00
#
_symmetry.space_group_name_H-M   'P 1'
#
loop_
_entity.id
_entity.type
_entity.pdbx_description
1 polymer ?
#
loop_
_entity_poly.entity_id
_entity_poly.type
_entity_poly.pdbx_seq_one_letter_code
_entity_poly.pdbx_strand_id
1 'polypeptide(L)'
;MIVAAMEETQSTDPYDIALALEDMRFTTLSGEEIWMRGEDHQIFQSLHISVHTDEGIEFDADNSGFGLFSEYHVPTEETIVPTSCRMSRPSR
;
A
#
# COMPACT_ATOMS: atom_id res chain seq x y z
N MET A 1 7.49 4.61 -0.75
CA MET A 1 8.05 3.78 -1.84
C MET A 1 8.64 4.60 -2.98
N ILE A 2 8.01 5.67 -3.44
CA ILE A 2 8.51 6.49 -4.56
C ILE A 2 9.90 7.05 -4.26
N VAL A 3 10.11 7.63 -3.08
CA VAL A 3 11.42 8.16 -2.68
C VAL A 3 12.49 7.05 -2.64
N ALA A 4 12.13 5.87 -2.15
CA ALA A 4 13.04 4.71 -2.15
C ALA A 4 13.42 4.29 -3.58
N ALA A 5 12.47 4.33 -4.52
CA ALA A 5 12.74 4.06 -5.92
C ALA A 5 13.65 5.11 -6.56
N MET A 6 13.47 6.38 -6.19
CA MET A 6 14.37 7.46 -6.64
C MET A 6 15.79 7.27 -6.13
N GLU A 7 15.94 6.87 -4.87
CA GLU A 7 17.26 6.59 -4.29
C GLU A 7 17.94 5.40 -4.95
N GLU A 8 17.18 4.35 -5.24
CA GLU A 8 17.71 3.14 -5.90
C GLU A 8 18.16 3.43 -7.33
N THR A 9 17.37 4.18 -8.10
CA THR A 9 17.66 4.48 -9.51
C THR A 9 18.56 5.68 -9.71
N GLN A 10 18.73 6.52 -8.68
CA GLN A 10 19.41 7.82 -8.78
C GLN A 10 18.79 8.70 -9.88
N SER A 11 17.47 8.62 -10.02
CA SER A 11 16.71 9.28 -11.10
C SER A 11 15.39 9.83 -10.56
N THR A 12 14.90 10.87 -11.19
CA THR A 12 13.54 11.40 -10.99
C THR A 12 12.67 11.18 -12.23
N ASP A 13 13.19 10.46 -13.22
CA ASP A 13 12.43 10.12 -14.42
C ASP A 13 11.30 9.14 -14.07
N PRO A 14 10.03 9.45 -14.44
CA PRO A 14 8.90 8.58 -14.09
C PRO A 14 9.03 7.15 -14.60
N TYR A 15 9.66 6.95 -15.74
CA TYR A 15 9.87 5.62 -16.32
C TYR A 15 10.79 4.78 -15.44
N ASP A 16 11.93 5.36 -15.04
CA ASP A 16 12.89 4.68 -14.15
C ASP A 16 12.25 4.32 -12.80
N ILE A 17 11.47 5.25 -12.24
CA ILE A 17 10.79 5.05 -10.96
C ILE A 17 9.75 3.94 -11.09
N ALA A 18 8.95 3.94 -12.15
CA ALA A 18 7.93 2.92 -12.37
C ALA A 18 8.53 1.52 -12.47
N LEU A 19 9.65 1.36 -13.17
CA LEU A 19 10.34 0.08 -13.28
C LEU A 19 10.94 -0.36 -11.94
N ALA A 20 11.53 0.56 -11.19
CA ALA A 20 12.12 0.26 -9.89
C ALA A 20 11.09 -0.19 -8.85
N LEU A 21 9.85 0.27 -8.98
CA LEU A 21 8.75 -0.14 -8.09
C LEU A 21 8.31 -1.59 -8.31
N GLU A 22 8.61 -2.18 -9.46
CA GLU A 22 8.20 -3.56 -9.76
C GLU A 22 8.90 -4.53 -8.82
N ASP A 23 8.07 -5.33 -8.12
CA ASP A 23 8.51 -6.31 -7.11
C ASP A 23 9.30 -5.71 -5.94
N MET A 24 9.27 -4.38 -5.80
CA MET A 24 9.90 -3.69 -4.68
C MET A 24 9.15 -3.98 -3.38
N ARG A 25 9.92 -4.31 -2.33
CA ARG A 25 9.43 -4.46 -0.98
C ARG A 25 9.82 -3.24 -0.17
N PHE A 26 8.91 -2.79 0.67
CA PHE A 26 9.10 -1.57 1.46
C PHE A 26 8.49 -1.75 2.85
N THR A 27 9.21 -1.31 3.87
CA THR A 27 8.71 -1.30 5.25
C THR A 27 8.09 0.07 5.53
N THR A 28 6.80 0.09 5.88
CA THR A 28 6.08 1.32 6.19
C THR A 28 6.46 1.88 7.55
N LEU A 29 5.99 3.09 7.85
CA LEU A 29 6.19 3.72 9.16
C LEU A 29 5.60 2.89 10.31
N SER A 30 4.59 2.08 10.04
CA SER A 30 4.01 1.15 11.02
C SER A 30 4.83 -0.12 11.24
N GLY A 31 5.90 -0.31 10.48
CA GLY A 31 6.75 -1.51 10.53
C GLY A 31 6.26 -2.67 9.66
N GLU A 32 5.18 -2.49 8.91
CA GLU A 32 4.64 -3.49 8.01
C GLU A 32 5.39 -3.49 6.68
N GLU A 33 5.69 -4.71 6.16
CA GLU A 33 6.24 -4.85 4.82
C GLU A 33 5.12 -4.87 3.78
N ILE A 34 5.24 -4.01 2.79
CA ILE A 34 4.36 -3.95 1.63
C ILE A 34 5.18 -4.19 0.36
N TRP A 35 4.52 -4.58 -0.72
CA TRP A 35 5.21 -4.81 -1.98
C TRP A 35 4.30 -4.59 -3.19
N MET A 36 4.90 -4.30 -4.33
CA MET A 36 4.18 -4.05 -5.58
C MET A 36 4.47 -5.17 -6.58
N ARG A 37 3.41 -5.81 -7.08
CA ARG A 37 3.54 -6.85 -8.10
C ARG A 37 3.90 -6.23 -9.45
N GLY A 38 4.94 -6.76 -10.10
CA GLY A 38 5.42 -6.22 -11.37
C GLY A 38 4.48 -6.42 -12.55
N GLU A 39 3.61 -7.45 -12.50
CA GLU A 39 2.71 -7.76 -13.61
C GLU A 39 1.66 -6.69 -13.87
N ASP A 40 1.16 -6.03 -12.82
CA ASP A 40 0.03 -5.11 -12.91
C ASP A 40 0.19 -3.86 -12.04
N HIS A 41 1.32 -3.71 -11.36
CA HIS A 41 1.59 -2.63 -10.40
C HIS A 41 0.58 -2.55 -9.25
N GLN A 42 -0.04 -3.69 -8.91
CA GLN A 42 -0.88 -3.77 -7.73
C GLN A 42 -0.02 -3.83 -6.46
N ILE A 43 -0.28 -2.93 -5.55
CA ILE A 43 0.37 -2.94 -4.23
C ILE A 43 -0.38 -3.89 -3.29
N PHE A 44 0.36 -4.66 -2.50
CA PHE A 44 -0.19 -5.54 -1.48
C PHE A 44 0.21 -5.06 -0.09
N GLN A 45 -0.79 -4.85 0.72
CA GLN A 45 -0.65 -4.39 2.10
C GLN A 45 -1.82 -4.93 2.91
N SER A 46 -1.69 -4.93 4.22
CA SER A 46 -2.82 -5.28 5.08
C SER A 46 -3.89 -4.18 5.02
N LEU A 47 -5.11 -4.58 5.27
CA LEU A 47 -6.26 -3.67 5.30
C LEU A 47 -6.98 -3.78 6.63
N HIS A 48 -7.54 -2.67 7.10
CA HIS A 48 -8.37 -2.62 8.29
C HIS A 48 -9.80 -2.30 7.91
N ILE A 49 -10.74 -3.08 8.43
CA ILE A 49 -12.15 -2.79 8.33
C ILE A 49 -12.55 -2.15 9.65
N SER A 50 -12.96 -0.89 9.59
CA SER A 50 -13.28 -0.10 10.77
C SER A 50 -14.71 0.40 10.71
N VAL A 51 -15.31 0.56 11.88
CA VAL A 51 -16.65 1.11 12.04
C VAL A 51 -16.54 2.48 12.70
N HIS A 52 -17.25 3.45 12.15
CA HIS A 52 -17.37 4.77 12.75
C HIS A 52 -18.49 4.74 13.79
N THR A 53 -18.16 4.96 15.06
CA THR A 53 -19.07 4.71 16.18
C THR A 53 -18.76 5.64 17.35
N ASP A 54 -19.69 5.73 18.30
CA ASP A 54 -19.51 6.39 19.59
C ASP A 54 -19.17 5.43 20.73
N GLU A 55 -19.10 4.13 20.44
CA GLU A 55 -18.78 3.07 21.42
C GLU A 55 -17.48 2.36 21.06
N GLY A 56 -16.62 2.12 22.06
CA GLY A 56 -15.38 1.37 21.88
C GLY A 56 -14.37 2.07 20.98
N ILE A 57 -14.37 3.38 20.94
CA ILE A 57 -13.52 4.18 20.03
C ILE A 57 -12.05 3.95 20.32
N GLU A 58 -11.28 3.56 19.28
CA GLU A 58 -9.82 3.45 19.34
C GLU A 58 -9.13 4.70 18.81
N PHE A 59 -9.75 5.38 17.82
CA PHE A 59 -9.20 6.58 17.21
C PHE A 59 -10.28 7.68 17.16
N ASP A 60 -10.05 8.74 17.90
CA ASP A 60 -10.92 9.92 17.94
C ASP A 60 -10.05 11.16 17.66
N ALA A 61 -9.84 11.45 16.38
CA ALA A 61 -8.90 12.46 15.92
C ALA A 61 -9.31 13.90 16.29
N ASP A 62 -10.60 14.16 16.38
CA ASP A 62 -11.15 15.50 16.68
C ASP A 62 -11.72 15.62 18.09
N ASN A 63 -11.58 14.56 18.88
CA ASN A 63 -12.06 14.49 20.26
C ASN A 63 -13.58 14.79 20.37
N SER A 64 -14.33 14.37 19.37
CA SER A 64 -15.79 14.60 19.32
C SER A 64 -16.60 13.56 20.10
N GLY A 65 -15.99 12.47 20.52
CA GLY A 65 -16.67 11.33 21.13
C GLY A 65 -17.26 10.36 20.09
N PHE A 66 -16.93 10.56 18.80
CA PHE A 66 -17.36 9.70 17.71
C PHE A 66 -16.14 9.45 16.81
N GLY A 67 -15.73 8.20 16.68
CA GLY A 67 -14.51 7.86 15.98
C GLY A 67 -14.52 6.45 15.43
N LEU A 68 -13.34 5.85 15.28
CA LEU A 68 -13.18 4.55 14.65
C LEU A 68 -12.91 3.45 15.67
N PHE A 69 -13.56 2.33 15.44
CA PHE A 69 -13.28 1.05 16.07
C PHE A 69 -12.84 0.05 14.98
N SER A 70 -11.67 -0.56 15.15
CA SER A 70 -11.18 -1.58 14.21
C SER A 70 -11.90 -2.90 14.44
N GLU A 71 -12.73 -3.31 13.48
CA GLU A 71 -13.53 -4.52 13.58
C GLU A 71 -12.79 -5.75 13.07
N TYR A 72 -12.02 -5.59 11.98
CA TYR A 72 -11.30 -6.70 11.36
C TYR A 72 -10.02 -6.22 10.68
N HIS A 73 -8.97 -7.03 10.79
CA HIS A 73 -7.70 -6.82 10.11
C HIS A 73 -7.50 -7.90 9.05
N VAL A 74 -7.39 -7.48 7.78
CA VAL A 74 -7.13 -8.39 6.67
C VAL A 74 -5.62 -8.43 6.46
N PRO A 75 -4.95 -9.56 6.72
CA PRO A 75 -3.50 -9.65 6.50
C PRO A 75 -3.15 -9.56 5.02
N THR A 76 -1.93 -9.14 4.72
CA THR A 76 -1.44 -8.92 3.35
C THR A 76 -1.67 -10.15 2.46
N GLU A 77 -1.42 -11.34 2.98
CA GLU A 77 -1.55 -12.60 2.22
C GLU A 77 -2.96 -12.84 1.70
N GLU A 78 -3.98 -12.36 2.41
CA GLU A 78 -5.38 -12.48 2.00
C GLU A 78 -5.78 -11.47 0.94
N THR A 79 -4.97 -10.44 0.71
CA THR A 79 -5.25 -9.40 -0.30
C THR A 79 -4.72 -9.77 -1.68
N ILE A 80 -3.91 -10.81 -1.79
CA ILE A 80 -3.28 -11.22 -3.04
C ILE A 80 -4.29 -12.00 -3.88
N VAL A 81 -4.69 -11.41 -5.01
CA VAL A 81 -5.57 -12.07 -5.99
C VAL A 81 -4.84 -12.21 -7.33
N PRO A 82 -5.11 -13.30 -8.07
CA PRO A 82 -4.55 -13.46 -9.41
C PRO A 82 -4.98 -12.32 -10.34
N THR A 83 -4.11 -11.97 -11.29
CA THR A 83 -4.42 -10.97 -12.30
C THR A 83 -4.46 -11.58 -13.69
N SER A 84 -5.38 -11.10 -14.52
CA SER A 84 -5.38 -11.35 -15.98
C SER A 84 -4.85 -10.13 -16.74
N CYS A 85 -4.43 -9.09 -16.04
CA CYS A 85 -3.89 -7.89 -16.64
C CYS A 85 -2.58 -8.21 -17.38
N ARG A 86 -2.50 -7.71 -18.62
CA ARG A 86 -1.27 -7.75 -19.42
C ARG A 86 -0.86 -6.32 -19.67
N MET A 87 -0.10 -5.78 -18.74
CA MET A 87 0.34 -4.41 -18.83
C MET A 87 1.31 -4.23 -19.99
N SER A 88 1.04 -3.22 -20.81
CA SER A 88 1.95 -2.80 -21.88
C SER A 88 2.78 -1.63 -21.39
N ARG A 89 4.08 -1.82 -21.32
CA ARG A 89 4.99 -0.79 -20.86
C ARG A 89 5.38 0.12 -22.02
N PRO A 90 5.46 1.43 -21.80
CA PRO A 90 5.96 2.33 -22.84
C PRO A 90 7.43 2.02 -23.14
N SER A 91 7.84 2.17 -24.38
CA SER A 91 9.26 2.13 -24.75
C SER A 91 9.88 3.50 -24.55
N ARG A 92 11.13 3.48 -24.16
CA ARG A 92 11.93 4.70 -23.96
C ARG A 92 12.42 5.29 -25.26
#